data_bc9d2a81cf101a721c5e900a691d9502
#
_entry.id   bc9d2a81cf101a721c5e900a691d9502
#
_cell.length_a   1.000
_cell.length_b   1.000
_cell.length_c   1.000
_cell.angle_alpha   90.00
_cell.angle_beta   90.00
_cell.angle_gamma   90.00
#
_symmetry.space_group_name_H-M   'P 1'
#
loop_
_entity.id
_entity.type
_entity.pdbx_description
1 polymer ?
#
loop_
_entity_poly.entity_id
_entity_poly.type
_entity_poly.pdbx_seq_one_letter_code
_entity_poly.pdbx_strand_id
1 'polypeptide(L)'
;RSLGYVGLLGPVWVLGQSLLAAKVERGALSISVEDVLAFVLTLWAAYLLSASVRFALEEDVYPRIGMARGLSYALSSLLNYGLLTLGFLAGLAVLGLDLTKLTVLAGAFGVGIGFGLQSMVNNFVSGLILLFERPIHVGDIIEAGDIQGTVRRIGIRASVVRTFSGAEVIVPNAQLVTERVTNWTLSDRHRRIDLPVGVSYSAHPKKVMEMLEAVARGHRHVLRQPASQAFFTGYGDSSINFELRAWTDQFEQWFQIRSELATAVYDAGHAAGISFPFPQREVRLLQDPPGRPVAAAPGEGPS
;
A
#
# COMPACT_ATOMS: atom_id res chain seq x y z
N ARG A 1 59.72 -12.21 59.96
CA ARG A 1 58.89 -13.31 59.40
C ARG A 1 58.18 -12.98 58.12
N SER A 2 58.44 -11.82 57.44
CA SER A 2 57.78 -11.36 56.20
C SER A 2 58.59 -11.59 54.89
N LEU A 3 59.82 -12.08 54.96
CA LEU A 3 60.69 -12.32 53.84
C LEU A 3 60.48 -13.68 53.09
N GLY A 4 59.75 -14.60 53.70
CA GLY A 4 59.55 -15.95 53.16
C GLY A 4 58.51 -16.02 52.04
N TYR A 5 57.56 -15.06 51.93
CA TYR A 5 56.47 -15.10 50.95
C TYR A 5 56.88 -14.51 49.57
N VAL A 6 57.88 -13.59 49.57
CA VAL A 6 58.35 -12.98 48.30
C VAL A 6 59.16 -13.98 47.48
N GLY A 7 59.88 -14.92 48.12
CA GLY A 7 60.69 -15.95 47.47
C GLY A 7 59.87 -17.05 46.76
N LEU A 8 58.59 -17.30 47.17
CA LEU A 8 57.71 -18.27 46.56
C LEU A 8 56.85 -17.72 45.43
N LEU A 9 56.63 -16.41 45.39
CA LEU A 9 55.86 -15.75 44.33
C LEU A 9 56.60 -15.78 42.97
N GLY A 10 57.91 -15.73 42.96
CA GLY A 10 58.70 -15.80 41.71
C GLY A 10 58.55 -17.12 40.96
N PRO A 11 58.79 -18.30 41.62
CA PRO A 11 58.63 -19.59 40.95
C PRO A 11 57.14 -19.92 40.60
N VAL A 12 56.18 -19.48 41.44
CA VAL A 12 54.74 -19.66 41.14
C VAL A 12 54.34 -18.82 39.93
N TRP A 13 54.86 -17.61 39.79
CA TRP A 13 54.62 -16.76 38.62
C TRP A 13 55.24 -17.32 37.32
N VAL A 14 56.47 -17.83 37.37
CA VAL A 14 57.13 -18.48 36.24
C VAL A 14 56.45 -19.78 35.86
N LEU A 15 56.01 -20.60 36.82
CA LEU A 15 55.21 -21.81 36.58
C LEU A 15 53.85 -21.46 36.02
N GLY A 16 53.19 -20.40 36.46
CA GLY A 16 51.95 -19.89 35.93
C GLY A 16 52.10 -19.46 34.43
N GLN A 17 53.16 -18.71 34.16
CA GLN A 17 53.45 -18.29 32.76
C GLN A 17 53.79 -19.49 31.86
N SER A 18 54.57 -20.47 32.34
CA SER A 18 54.89 -21.67 31.54
C SER A 18 53.69 -22.56 31.27
N LEU A 19 52.74 -22.66 32.23
CA LEU A 19 51.48 -23.38 32.04
C LEU A 19 50.55 -22.64 31.07
N LEU A 20 50.46 -21.31 31.13
CA LEU A 20 49.68 -20.50 30.22
C LEU A 20 50.24 -20.52 28.81
N ALA A 21 51.59 -20.59 28.65
CA ALA A 21 52.29 -20.66 27.39
C ALA A 21 52.38 -22.09 26.81
N ALA A 22 51.83 -23.12 27.52
CA ALA A 22 51.81 -24.50 27.01
C ALA A 22 50.94 -24.56 25.73
N LYS A 23 51.60 -24.76 24.57
CA LYS A 23 50.95 -24.83 23.25
C LYS A 23 50.71 -26.30 22.88
N VAL A 24 49.49 -26.61 22.48
CA VAL A 24 49.14 -27.87 21.80
C VAL A 24 49.17 -27.59 20.32
N GLU A 25 50.21 -28.07 19.65
CA GLU A 25 50.34 -27.99 18.19
C GLU A 25 49.72 -29.20 17.52
N ARG A 26 48.70 -28.97 16.71
CA ARG A 26 48.08 -30.04 15.89
C ARG A 26 47.84 -29.49 14.48
N GLY A 27 48.78 -29.78 13.57
CA GLY A 27 48.75 -29.26 12.22
C GLY A 27 48.97 -27.75 12.13
N ALA A 28 48.05 -27.05 11.49
CA ALA A 28 48.10 -25.59 11.31
C ALA A 28 47.58 -24.79 12.51
N LEU A 29 47.06 -25.46 13.56
CA LEU A 29 46.49 -24.84 14.75
C LEU A 29 47.45 -24.97 15.95
N SER A 30 47.88 -23.83 16.47
CA SER A 30 48.62 -23.77 17.75
C SER A 30 47.70 -23.06 18.78
N ILE A 31 47.05 -23.86 19.63
CA ILE A 31 46.17 -23.32 20.68
C ILE A 31 46.91 -23.34 21.98
N SER A 32 47.03 -22.19 22.65
CA SER A 32 47.58 -22.05 23.98
C SER A 32 46.48 -22.06 25.04
N VAL A 33 46.87 -22.32 26.31
CA VAL A 33 45.91 -22.17 27.42
C VAL A 33 45.42 -20.73 27.53
N GLU A 34 46.23 -19.74 27.14
CA GLU A 34 45.89 -18.34 27.07
C GLU A 34 44.76 -18.08 26.05
N ASP A 35 44.84 -18.71 24.87
CA ASP A 35 43.83 -18.58 23.81
C ASP A 35 42.47 -19.17 24.27
N VAL A 36 42.50 -20.28 24.97
CA VAL A 36 41.27 -20.91 25.54
C VAL A 36 40.65 -20.02 26.62
N LEU A 37 41.49 -19.43 27.49
CA LEU A 37 41.01 -18.48 28.51
C LEU A 37 40.42 -17.24 27.86
N ALA A 38 41.07 -16.68 26.84
CA ALA A 38 40.61 -15.53 26.09
C ALA A 38 39.27 -15.84 25.37
N PHE A 39 39.13 -17.03 24.80
CA PHE A 39 37.87 -17.50 24.21
C PHE A 39 36.74 -17.52 25.25
N VAL A 40 36.96 -18.17 26.43
CA VAL A 40 35.96 -18.23 27.48
C VAL A 40 35.59 -16.84 27.98
N LEU A 41 36.58 -15.94 28.16
CA LEU A 41 36.36 -14.56 28.56
C LEU A 41 35.54 -13.79 27.53
N THR A 42 35.80 -14.01 26.24
CA THR A 42 35.05 -13.38 25.16
C THR A 42 33.59 -13.84 25.17
N LEU A 43 33.33 -15.14 25.33
CA LEU A 43 31.97 -15.64 25.45
C LEU A 43 31.26 -15.11 26.69
N TRP A 44 31.95 -15.04 27.83
CA TRP A 44 31.40 -14.48 29.04
C TRP A 44 31.09 -12.99 28.91
N ALA A 45 31.98 -12.22 28.31
CA ALA A 45 31.75 -10.81 28.00
C ALA A 45 30.56 -10.62 27.04
N ALA A 46 30.43 -11.46 26.01
CA ALA A 46 29.28 -11.44 25.08
C ALA A 46 27.96 -11.78 25.81
N TYR A 47 27.99 -12.74 26.71
CA TYR A 47 26.83 -13.08 27.53
C TYR A 47 26.43 -11.91 28.45
N LEU A 48 27.39 -11.29 29.16
CA LEU A 48 27.12 -10.13 30.00
C LEU A 48 26.59 -8.95 29.18
N LEU A 49 27.17 -8.69 27.99
CA LEU A 49 26.71 -7.65 27.11
C LEU A 49 25.27 -7.92 26.67
N SER A 50 24.97 -9.16 26.25
CA SER A 50 23.63 -9.56 25.86
C SER A 50 22.62 -9.41 26.98
N ALA A 51 22.98 -9.86 28.19
CA ALA A 51 22.15 -9.74 29.40
C ALA A 51 21.87 -8.26 29.74
N SER A 52 22.92 -7.41 29.68
CA SER A 52 22.80 -5.98 29.97
C SER A 52 21.93 -5.24 28.95
N VAL A 53 22.12 -5.53 27.65
CA VAL A 53 21.30 -4.96 26.58
C VAL A 53 19.83 -5.39 26.74
N ARG A 54 19.61 -6.67 27.00
CA ARG A 54 18.26 -7.20 27.22
C ARG A 54 17.58 -6.56 28.43
N PHE A 55 18.29 -6.44 29.54
CA PHE A 55 17.78 -5.78 30.74
C PHE A 55 17.40 -4.31 30.46
N ALA A 56 18.28 -3.55 29.82
CA ALA A 56 18.01 -2.16 29.47
C ALA A 56 16.79 -2.01 28.53
N LEU A 57 16.62 -2.92 27.57
CA LEU A 57 15.47 -2.91 26.68
C LEU A 57 14.17 -3.25 27.40
N GLU A 58 14.18 -4.28 28.24
CA GLU A 58 13.00 -4.77 28.97
C GLU A 58 12.54 -3.77 30.05
N GLU A 59 13.47 -3.12 30.75
CA GLU A 59 13.18 -2.21 31.88
C GLU A 59 12.89 -0.78 31.39
N ASP A 60 13.70 -0.25 30.46
CA ASP A 60 13.65 1.17 30.09
C ASP A 60 12.92 1.46 28.78
N VAL A 61 13.09 0.62 27.76
CA VAL A 61 12.65 0.95 26.40
C VAL A 61 11.24 0.44 26.13
N TYR A 62 10.99 -0.84 26.34
CA TYR A 62 9.70 -1.46 25.97
C TYR A 62 8.51 -0.88 26.74
N PRO A 63 8.59 -0.58 28.04
CA PRO A 63 7.49 0.04 28.76
C PRO A 63 7.15 1.44 28.27
N ARG A 64 8.18 2.23 27.89
CA ARG A 64 7.98 3.62 27.42
C ARG A 64 7.27 3.71 26.07
N ILE A 65 7.47 2.72 25.19
CA ILE A 65 6.84 2.70 23.87
C ILE A 65 5.55 1.86 23.83
N GLY A 66 5.12 1.33 24.96
CA GLY A 66 3.88 0.54 25.07
C GLY A 66 3.87 -0.72 24.19
N MET A 67 5.03 -1.37 24.03
CA MET A 67 5.18 -2.53 23.14
C MET A 67 4.41 -3.75 23.65
N ALA A 68 3.71 -4.45 22.74
CA ALA A 68 3.02 -5.69 23.08
C ALA A 68 4.00 -6.76 23.58
N ARG A 69 3.66 -7.48 24.65
CA ARG A 69 4.53 -8.47 25.32
C ARG A 69 5.14 -9.50 24.37
N GLY A 70 4.37 -9.98 23.37
CA GLY A 70 4.86 -10.95 22.38
C GLY A 70 5.97 -10.39 21.50
N LEU A 71 5.86 -9.12 21.09
CA LEU A 71 6.86 -8.45 20.25
C LEU A 71 8.14 -8.14 21.03
N SER A 72 8.02 -7.70 22.28
CA SER A 72 9.16 -7.47 23.18
C SER A 72 9.98 -8.74 23.38
N TYR A 73 9.32 -9.86 23.66
CA TYR A 73 9.99 -11.15 23.81
C TYR A 73 10.70 -11.60 22.52
N ALA A 74 10.04 -11.50 21.37
CA ALA A 74 10.63 -11.87 20.09
C ALA A 74 11.87 -11.04 19.76
N LEU A 75 11.81 -9.72 19.98
CA LEU A 75 12.92 -8.80 19.72
C LEU A 75 14.08 -9.04 20.67
N SER A 76 13.82 -9.19 21.98
CA SER A 76 14.84 -9.54 22.98
C SER A 76 15.52 -10.86 22.64
N SER A 77 14.76 -11.88 22.24
CA SER A 77 15.32 -13.18 21.86
C SER A 77 16.20 -13.08 20.61
N LEU A 78 15.76 -12.34 19.58
CA LEU A 78 16.53 -12.14 18.35
C LEU A 78 17.86 -11.42 18.62
N LEU A 79 17.82 -10.35 19.43
CA LEU A 79 19.01 -9.61 19.83
C LEU A 79 19.96 -10.47 20.67
N ASN A 80 19.43 -11.26 21.62
CA ASN A 80 20.23 -12.18 22.42
C ASN A 80 20.95 -13.21 21.53
N TYR A 81 20.25 -13.89 20.64
CA TYR A 81 20.88 -14.86 19.72
C TYR A 81 21.88 -14.19 18.78
N GLY A 82 21.58 -13.00 18.27
CA GLY A 82 22.50 -12.23 17.43
C GLY A 82 23.80 -11.89 18.16
N LEU A 83 23.70 -11.33 19.38
CA LEU A 83 24.86 -10.96 20.20
C LEU A 83 25.69 -12.19 20.62
N LEU A 84 25.04 -13.29 21.02
CA LEU A 84 25.73 -14.52 21.36
C LEU A 84 26.45 -15.15 20.16
N THR A 85 25.82 -15.12 18.97
CA THR A 85 26.43 -15.59 17.72
C THR A 85 27.66 -14.75 17.37
N LEU A 86 27.55 -13.43 17.43
CA LEU A 86 28.69 -12.52 17.18
C LEU A 86 29.80 -12.73 18.21
N GLY A 87 29.45 -12.88 19.50
CA GLY A 87 30.40 -13.20 20.56
C GLY A 87 31.11 -14.55 20.34
N PHE A 88 30.38 -15.56 19.90
CA PHE A 88 30.93 -16.85 19.55
C PHE A 88 31.93 -16.76 18.38
N LEU A 89 31.56 -16.06 17.30
CA LEU A 89 32.46 -15.84 16.14
C LEU A 89 33.70 -15.04 16.55
N ALA A 90 33.55 -14.02 17.39
CA ALA A 90 34.68 -13.26 17.93
C ALA A 90 35.59 -14.16 18.78
N GLY A 91 35.01 -15.02 19.61
CA GLY A 91 35.77 -16.01 20.37
C GLY A 91 36.56 -16.97 19.48
N LEU A 92 35.96 -17.51 18.42
CA LEU A 92 36.66 -18.37 17.46
C LEU A 92 37.83 -17.62 16.78
N ALA A 93 37.69 -16.32 16.48
CA ALA A 93 38.77 -15.50 15.95
C ALA A 93 39.93 -15.36 16.95
N VAL A 94 39.63 -15.21 18.24
CA VAL A 94 40.64 -15.17 19.32
C VAL A 94 41.40 -16.49 19.42
N LEU A 95 40.78 -17.63 19.16
CA LEU A 95 41.44 -18.94 19.07
C LEU A 95 42.35 -19.10 17.85
N GLY A 96 42.45 -18.07 16.98
CA GLY A 96 43.25 -18.12 15.76
C GLY A 96 42.63 -18.96 14.64
N LEU A 97 41.34 -19.28 14.72
CA LEU A 97 40.64 -20.01 13.66
C LEU A 97 40.40 -19.12 12.44
N ASP A 98 40.70 -19.64 11.28
CA ASP A 98 40.39 -18.95 10.03
C ASP A 98 38.88 -18.93 9.76
N LEU A 99 38.27 -17.78 9.98
CA LEU A 99 36.84 -17.57 9.78
C LEU A 99 36.46 -17.25 8.33
N THR A 100 37.41 -17.22 7.40
CA THR A 100 37.17 -16.84 5.99
C THR A 100 36.04 -17.64 5.37
N LYS A 101 36.06 -18.97 5.54
CA LYS A 101 35.00 -19.84 4.98
C LYS A 101 33.64 -19.60 5.65
N LEU A 102 33.63 -19.35 6.97
CA LEU A 102 32.42 -19.00 7.72
C LEU A 102 31.87 -17.65 7.29
N THR A 103 32.73 -16.67 7.04
CA THR A 103 32.32 -15.35 6.58
C THR A 103 31.67 -15.40 5.18
N VAL A 104 32.25 -16.19 4.26
CA VAL A 104 31.67 -16.42 2.93
C VAL A 104 30.29 -17.08 3.05
N LEU A 105 30.16 -18.11 3.88
CA LEU A 105 28.89 -18.79 4.11
C LEU A 105 27.87 -17.86 4.77
N ALA A 106 28.26 -17.12 5.81
CA ALA A 106 27.40 -16.14 6.47
C ALA A 106 26.95 -15.03 5.51
N GLY A 107 27.85 -14.60 4.60
CA GLY A 107 27.51 -13.66 3.53
C GLY A 107 26.43 -14.20 2.59
N ALA A 108 26.56 -15.46 2.14
CA ALA A 108 25.56 -16.11 1.30
C ALA A 108 24.19 -16.23 2.01
N PHE A 109 24.19 -16.63 3.29
CA PHE A 109 22.97 -16.63 4.12
C PHE A 109 22.40 -15.23 4.30
N GLY A 110 23.25 -14.22 4.53
CA GLY A 110 22.84 -12.82 4.68
C GLY A 110 22.11 -12.31 3.43
N VAL A 111 22.64 -12.62 2.23
CA VAL A 111 21.98 -12.30 0.95
C VAL A 111 20.63 -13.01 0.84
N GLY A 112 20.54 -14.30 1.18
CA GLY A 112 19.29 -15.06 1.16
C GLY A 112 18.22 -14.46 2.11
N ILE A 113 18.62 -14.13 3.33
CA ILE A 113 17.74 -13.47 4.32
C ILE A 113 17.34 -12.08 3.82
N GLY A 114 18.27 -11.34 3.21
CA GLY A 114 18.01 -10.02 2.64
C GLY A 114 16.94 -10.05 1.57
N PHE A 115 16.99 -11.00 0.65
CA PHE A 115 15.92 -11.22 -0.34
C PHE A 115 14.60 -11.62 0.31
N GLY A 116 14.63 -12.47 1.34
CA GLY A 116 13.42 -12.84 2.09
C GLY A 116 12.74 -11.68 2.82
N LEU A 117 13.52 -10.71 3.29
CA LEU A 117 13.02 -9.53 4.01
C LEU A 117 12.79 -8.31 3.12
N GLN A 118 13.17 -8.35 1.84
CA GLN A 118 13.12 -7.23 0.91
C GLN A 118 11.74 -6.54 0.89
N SER A 119 10.66 -7.31 0.80
CA SER A 119 9.29 -6.78 0.79
C SER A 119 8.93 -6.07 2.10
N MET A 120 9.37 -6.61 3.24
CA MET A 120 9.12 -5.98 4.54
C MET A 120 9.85 -4.63 4.67
N VAL A 121 11.12 -4.60 4.28
CA VAL A 121 11.95 -3.38 4.30
C VAL A 121 11.37 -2.34 3.34
N ASN A 122 10.99 -2.73 2.13
CA ASN A 122 10.37 -1.82 1.17
C ASN A 122 9.09 -1.20 1.71
N ASN A 123 8.20 -2.00 2.28
CA ASN A 123 6.97 -1.50 2.89
C ASN A 123 7.22 -0.58 4.08
N PHE A 124 8.22 -0.87 4.90
CA PHE A 124 8.62 -0.04 6.03
C PHE A 124 9.15 1.32 5.56
N VAL A 125 10.09 1.33 4.61
CA VAL A 125 10.65 2.56 4.04
C VAL A 125 9.56 3.40 3.37
N SER A 126 8.67 2.76 2.60
CA SER A 126 7.51 3.43 1.99
C SER A 126 6.58 4.02 3.04
N GLY A 127 6.38 3.33 4.18
CA GLY A 127 5.62 3.88 5.30
C GLY A 127 6.25 5.14 5.89
N LEU A 128 7.57 5.18 6.01
CA LEU A 128 8.28 6.38 6.44
C LEU A 128 8.12 7.52 5.42
N ILE A 129 8.24 7.24 4.12
CA ILE A 129 8.00 8.23 3.05
C ILE A 129 6.61 8.83 3.16
N LEU A 130 5.56 7.99 3.29
CA LEU A 130 4.19 8.45 3.44
C LEU A 130 4.00 9.36 4.67
N LEU A 131 4.71 9.09 5.77
CA LEU A 131 4.61 9.87 7.00
C LEU A 131 5.39 11.20 6.94
N PHE A 132 6.53 11.23 6.22
CA PHE A 132 7.39 12.42 6.11
C PHE A 132 6.94 13.35 4.98
N GLU A 133 6.78 12.82 3.77
CA GLU A 133 6.41 13.62 2.58
C GLU A 133 4.91 13.90 2.51
N ARG A 134 4.10 13.05 3.14
CA ARG A 134 2.65 13.18 3.25
C ARG A 134 1.92 13.41 1.92
N PRO A 135 2.19 12.63 0.86
CA PRO A 135 1.43 12.71 -0.38
C PRO A 135 -0.02 12.26 -0.18
N ILE A 136 -0.30 11.56 0.91
CA ILE A 136 -1.61 11.04 1.32
C ILE A 136 -1.77 11.30 2.82
N HIS A 137 -2.94 11.81 3.24
CA HIS A 137 -3.29 12.02 4.64
C HIS A 137 -4.39 11.08 5.09
N VAL A 138 -4.48 10.87 6.40
CA VAL A 138 -5.65 10.21 7.00
C VAL A 138 -6.87 11.11 6.79
N GLY A 139 -7.94 10.53 6.21
CA GLY A 139 -9.14 11.25 5.81
C GLY A 139 -9.20 11.59 4.32
N ASP A 140 -8.10 11.47 3.59
CA ASP A 140 -8.11 11.66 2.13
C ASP A 140 -8.90 10.55 1.44
N ILE A 141 -9.53 10.91 0.33
CA ILE A 141 -10.18 9.97 -0.57
C ILE A 141 -9.21 9.69 -1.72
N ILE A 142 -8.79 8.44 -1.80
CA ILE A 142 -7.82 7.99 -2.79
C ILE A 142 -8.40 6.90 -3.68
N GLU A 143 -7.79 6.77 -4.86
CA GLU A 143 -7.97 5.67 -5.78
C GLU A 143 -6.60 5.08 -6.10
N ALA A 144 -6.42 3.81 -5.73
CA ALA A 144 -5.19 3.05 -5.91
C ALA A 144 -5.53 1.71 -6.58
N GLY A 145 -5.25 1.59 -7.88
CA GLY A 145 -5.70 0.46 -8.68
C GLY A 145 -7.23 0.38 -8.73
N ASP A 146 -7.78 -0.72 -8.26
CA ASP A 146 -9.23 -1.00 -8.17
C ASP A 146 -9.86 -0.55 -6.85
N ILE A 147 -9.06 -0.02 -5.93
CA ILE A 147 -9.50 0.37 -4.58
C ILE A 147 -9.79 1.86 -4.57
N GLN A 148 -11.06 2.24 -4.33
CA GLN A 148 -11.44 3.62 -4.09
C GLN A 148 -12.06 3.76 -2.69
N GLY A 149 -11.57 4.72 -1.89
CA GLY A 149 -12.07 4.91 -0.54
C GLY A 149 -11.30 5.95 0.27
N THR A 150 -11.68 6.05 1.54
CA THR A 150 -11.08 6.99 2.51
C THR A 150 -9.95 6.33 3.28
N VAL A 151 -8.80 6.97 3.36
CA VAL A 151 -7.67 6.52 4.17
C VAL A 151 -8.01 6.64 5.64
N ARG A 152 -8.11 5.51 6.35
CA ARG A 152 -8.42 5.46 7.78
C ARG A 152 -7.18 5.54 8.65
N ARG A 153 -6.12 4.89 8.23
CA ARG A 153 -4.89 4.82 9.00
C ARG A 153 -3.70 4.53 8.08
N ILE A 154 -2.59 5.20 8.33
CA ILE A 154 -1.29 4.89 7.74
C ILE A 154 -0.47 4.20 8.83
N GLY A 155 -0.15 2.91 8.62
CA GLY A 155 0.65 2.11 9.53
C GLY A 155 2.11 2.02 9.06
N ILE A 156 2.93 1.31 9.84
CA ILE A 156 4.37 1.18 9.57
C ILE A 156 4.64 0.46 8.23
N ARG A 157 3.87 -0.58 7.90
CA ARG A 157 4.06 -1.39 6.69
C ARG A 157 2.87 -1.41 5.73
N ALA A 158 1.70 -1.01 6.20
CA ALA A 158 0.48 -1.04 5.42
C ALA A 158 -0.48 0.04 5.91
N SER A 159 -1.23 0.61 4.99
CA SER A 159 -2.29 1.56 5.24
C SER A 159 -3.66 0.89 5.14
N VAL A 160 -4.65 1.45 5.82
CA VAL A 160 -6.03 0.95 5.80
C VAL A 160 -6.90 1.96 5.07
N VAL A 161 -7.55 1.51 3.99
CA VAL A 161 -8.48 2.29 3.18
C VAL A 161 -9.88 1.71 3.36
N ARG A 162 -10.84 2.53 3.78
CA ARG A 162 -12.25 2.16 3.85
C ARG A 162 -12.94 2.52 2.55
N THR A 163 -13.42 1.51 1.83
CA THR A 163 -14.16 1.69 0.59
C THR A 163 -15.53 2.32 0.82
N PHE A 164 -16.14 2.88 -0.22
CA PHE A 164 -17.52 3.40 -0.15
C PHE A 164 -18.57 2.29 0.08
N SER A 165 -18.24 1.03 -0.24
CA SER A 165 -19.07 -0.13 0.09
C SER A 165 -18.95 -0.58 1.55
N GLY A 166 -18.06 0.06 2.36
CA GLY A 166 -17.90 -0.21 3.78
C GLY A 166 -16.80 -1.20 4.15
N ALA A 167 -16.12 -1.83 3.17
CA ALA A 167 -15.00 -2.72 3.43
C ALA A 167 -13.73 -1.95 3.84
N GLU A 168 -12.93 -2.54 4.73
CA GLU A 168 -11.59 -2.05 5.04
C GLU A 168 -10.55 -2.88 4.30
N VAL A 169 -9.83 -2.24 3.40
CA VAL A 169 -8.79 -2.85 2.58
C VAL A 169 -7.43 -2.47 3.15
N ILE A 170 -6.58 -3.48 3.39
CA ILE A 170 -5.21 -3.30 3.86
C ILE A 170 -4.31 -3.23 2.64
N VAL A 171 -3.77 -2.04 2.37
CA VAL A 171 -2.90 -1.76 1.22
C VAL A 171 -1.45 -1.68 1.69
N PRO A 172 -0.52 -2.48 1.14
CA PRO A 172 0.89 -2.34 1.42
C PRO A 172 1.40 -0.93 1.10
N ASN A 173 2.21 -0.33 1.99
CA ASN A 173 2.70 1.03 1.77
C ASN A 173 3.54 1.18 0.49
N ALA A 174 4.29 0.13 0.14
CA ALA A 174 5.08 0.11 -1.09
C ALA A 174 4.20 0.35 -2.33
N GLN A 175 3.01 -0.22 -2.37
CA GLN A 175 2.06 -0.02 -3.47
C GLN A 175 1.64 1.45 -3.58
N LEU A 176 1.33 2.10 -2.46
CA LEU A 176 0.92 3.51 -2.44
C LEU A 176 2.04 4.50 -2.85
N VAL A 177 3.32 4.08 -2.76
CA VAL A 177 4.47 4.91 -3.13
C VAL A 177 4.95 4.64 -4.56
N THR A 178 4.90 3.37 -5.01
CA THR A 178 5.46 2.96 -6.30
C THR A 178 4.45 2.97 -7.44
N GLU A 179 3.15 2.82 -7.14
CA GLU A 179 2.09 2.84 -8.15
C GLU A 179 1.45 4.22 -8.26
N ARG A 180 0.68 4.40 -9.33
CA ARG A 180 -0.11 5.63 -9.50
C ARG A 180 -1.27 5.63 -8.50
N VAL A 181 -1.32 6.64 -7.66
CA VAL A 181 -2.43 6.91 -6.76
C VAL A 181 -3.08 8.24 -7.14
N THR A 182 -4.39 8.24 -7.33
CA THR A 182 -5.17 9.47 -7.49
C THR A 182 -5.67 9.91 -6.13
N ASN A 183 -5.22 11.06 -5.63
CA ASN A 183 -5.75 11.67 -4.42
C ASN A 183 -6.77 12.72 -4.81
N TRP A 184 -8.05 12.45 -4.53
CA TRP A 184 -9.17 13.30 -4.92
C TRP A 184 -9.38 14.50 -4.00
N THR A 185 -8.75 14.50 -2.84
CA THR A 185 -8.98 15.50 -1.77
C THR A 185 -7.71 16.15 -1.26
N LEU A 186 -6.57 15.98 -1.98
CA LEU A 186 -5.27 16.48 -1.57
C LEU A 186 -5.24 18.01 -1.45
N SER A 187 -5.76 18.72 -2.46
CA SER A 187 -5.74 20.20 -2.51
C SER A 187 -7.07 20.80 -2.11
N ASP A 188 -8.16 20.19 -2.51
CA ASP A 188 -9.53 20.60 -2.20
C ASP A 188 -10.47 19.38 -2.24
N ARG A 189 -11.74 19.59 -1.96
CA ARG A 189 -12.77 18.53 -2.02
C ARG A 189 -13.70 18.68 -3.22
N HIS A 190 -13.31 19.47 -4.20
CA HIS A 190 -14.13 19.71 -5.38
C HIS A 190 -14.20 18.46 -6.24
N ARG A 191 -15.41 18.02 -6.53
CA ARG A 191 -15.66 16.91 -7.44
C ARG A 191 -16.53 17.35 -8.58
N ARG A 192 -16.11 17.04 -9.82
CA ARG A 192 -16.91 17.23 -11.00
C ARG A 192 -17.95 16.11 -11.12
N ILE A 193 -19.17 16.52 -11.44
CA ILE A 193 -20.29 15.65 -11.75
C ILE A 193 -20.56 15.79 -13.23
N ASP A 194 -20.40 14.70 -13.98
CA ASP A 194 -20.71 14.62 -15.39
C ASP A 194 -22.06 13.91 -15.54
N LEU A 195 -23.06 14.62 -16.10
CA LEU A 195 -24.40 14.11 -16.30
C LEU A 195 -24.72 14.10 -17.79
N PRO A 196 -24.71 12.94 -18.46
CA PRO A 196 -25.14 12.81 -19.85
C PRO A 196 -26.66 12.94 -19.92
N VAL A 197 -27.14 13.70 -20.94
CA VAL A 197 -28.56 13.93 -21.19
C VAL A 197 -28.83 13.81 -22.69
N GLY A 198 -29.76 12.94 -23.05
CA GLY A 198 -30.25 12.79 -24.44
C GLY A 198 -31.65 13.37 -24.60
N VAL A 199 -31.86 14.24 -25.57
CA VAL A 199 -33.19 14.80 -25.86
C VAL A 199 -33.56 14.62 -27.34
N SER A 200 -34.86 14.79 -27.67
CA SER A 200 -35.35 14.63 -29.03
C SER A 200 -34.66 15.59 -30.03
N TYR A 201 -34.51 15.17 -31.27
CA TYR A 201 -34.03 15.97 -32.37
C TYR A 201 -34.85 17.25 -32.64
N SER A 202 -36.10 17.30 -32.17
CA SER A 202 -36.95 18.49 -32.26
C SER A 202 -36.54 19.60 -31.31
N ALA A 203 -35.71 19.31 -30.29
CA ALA A 203 -35.28 20.30 -29.29
C ALA A 203 -34.19 21.22 -29.86
N HIS A 204 -34.28 22.52 -29.50
CA HIS A 204 -33.27 23.49 -29.94
C HIS A 204 -32.05 23.42 -29.01
N PRO A 205 -30.83 23.12 -29.53
CA PRO A 205 -29.67 22.85 -28.70
C PRO A 205 -29.33 23.97 -27.69
N LYS A 206 -29.38 25.25 -28.09
CA LYS A 206 -29.09 26.36 -27.17
C LYS A 206 -30.05 26.42 -25.99
N LYS A 207 -31.35 26.19 -26.22
CA LYS A 207 -32.36 26.17 -25.15
C LYS A 207 -32.12 25.02 -24.17
N VAL A 208 -31.70 23.85 -24.67
CA VAL A 208 -31.36 22.71 -23.84
C VAL A 208 -30.16 23.03 -22.95
N MET A 209 -29.07 23.59 -23.50
CA MET A 209 -27.90 23.98 -22.72
C MET A 209 -28.24 25.01 -21.63
N GLU A 210 -28.99 26.06 -21.97
CA GLU A 210 -29.44 27.10 -21.03
C GLU A 210 -30.27 26.51 -19.89
N MET A 211 -31.17 25.58 -20.19
CA MET A 211 -31.97 24.85 -19.21
C MET A 211 -31.09 24.00 -18.29
N LEU A 212 -30.17 23.21 -18.84
CA LEU A 212 -29.25 22.38 -18.06
C LEU A 212 -28.40 23.21 -17.10
N GLU A 213 -27.84 24.32 -17.58
CA GLU A 213 -27.05 25.23 -16.73
C GLU A 213 -27.91 25.93 -15.66
N ALA A 214 -29.15 26.30 -15.99
CA ALA A 214 -30.07 26.89 -15.02
C ALA A 214 -30.42 25.92 -13.90
N VAL A 215 -30.68 24.64 -14.24
CA VAL A 215 -30.92 23.59 -13.24
C VAL A 215 -29.72 23.42 -12.32
N ALA A 216 -28.51 23.32 -12.89
CA ALA A 216 -27.30 23.18 -12.09
C ALA A 216 -27.07 24.38 -11.16
N ARG A 217 -27.23 25.62 -11.66
CA ARG A 217 -27.11 26.84 -10.85
C ARG A 217 -28.14 26.95 -9.73
N GLY A 218 -29.30 26.36 -9.91
CA GLY A 218 -30.38 26.35 -8.93
C GLY A 218 -30.19 25.29 -7.81
N HIS A 219 -29.29 24.35 -7.99
CA HIS A 219 -29.11 23.27 -7.04
C HIS A 219 -28.22 23.70 -5.85
N ARG A 220 -28.68 23.45 -4.62
CA ARG A 220 -28.05 23.94 -3.37
C ARG A 220 -26.62 23.43 -3.13
N HIS A 221 -26.27 22.25 -3.63
CA HIS A 221 -24.97 21.59 -3.43
C HIS A 221 -24.04 21.69 -4.63
N VAL A 222 -24.44 22.47 -5.65
CA VAL A 222 -23.60 22.77 -6.81
C VAL A 222 -22.87 24.08 -6.58
N LEU A 223 -21.56 24.05 -6.79
CA LEU A 223 -20.70 25.22 -6.63
C LEU A 223 -21.00 26.27 -7.72
N ARG A 224 -20.87 27.54 -7.34
CA ARG A 224 -20.92 28.65 -8.29
C ARG A 224 -19.59 28.83 -9.04
N GLN A 225 -18.49 28.43 -8.43
CA GLN A 225 -17.15 28.43 -8.98
C GLN A 225 -16.48 27.09 -8.60
N PRO A 226 -15.98 26.31 -9.59
CA PRO A 226 -16.11 26.53 -11.06
C PRO A 226 -17.57 26.50 -11.53
N ALA A 227 -17.90 27.35 -12.51
CA ALA A 227 -19.25 27.44 -13.02
C ALA A 227 -19.68 26.16 -13.76
N SER A 228 -20.94 25.76 -13.58
CA SER A 228 -21.52 24.66 -14.34
C SER A 228 -21.64 25.01 -15.80
N GLN A 229 -21.38 24.06 -16.69
CA GLN A 229 -21.40 24.21 -18.12
C GLN A 229 -22.14 23.04 -18.78
N ALA A 230 -22.91 23.32 -19.81
CA ALA A 230 -23.54 22.30 -20.64
C ALA A 230 -22.87 22.28 -22.00
N PHE A 231 -22.58 21.08 -22.49
CA PHE A 231 -21.96 20.88 -23.80
C PHE A 231 -22.87 20.03 -24.67
N PHE A 232 -22.95 20.37 -25.93
CA PHE A 232 -23.50 19.51 -26.97
C PHE A 232 -22.42 18.52 -27.38
N THR A 233 -22.64 17.23 -27.11
CA THR A 233 -21.63 16.18 -27.29
C THR A 233 -21.77 15.42 -28.61
N GLY A 234 -22.92 15.52 -29.30
CA GLY A 234 -23.10 14.89 -30.59
C GLY A 234 -24.51 14.38 -30.87
N TYR A 235 -24.61 13.67 -31.97
CA TYR A 235 -25.84 13.05 -32.45
C TYR A 235 -25.81 11.56 -32.11
N GLY A 236 -26.85 11.09 -31.43
CA GLY A 236 -27.09 9.66 -31.17
C GLY A 236 -28.14 9.07 -32.10
N ASP A 237 -28.36 7.77 -32.00
CA ASP A 237 -29.29 7.04 -32.90
C ASP A 237 -30.73 7.56 -32.83
N SER A 238 -31.16 8.06 -31.67
CA SER A 238 -32.55 8.52 -31.46
C SER A 238 -32.62 9.83 -30.69
N SER A 239 -31.47 10.44 -30.33
CA SER A 239 -31.37 11.64 -29.50
C SER A 239 -30.22 12.55 -29.96
N ILE A 240 -30.32 13.82 -29.64
CA ILE A 240 -29.17 14.71 -29.56
C ILE A 240 -28.64 14.70 -28.14
N ASN A 241 -27.31 14.56 -27.99
CA ASN A 241 -26.67 14.28 -26.72
C ASN A 241 -25.98 15.52 -26.17
N PHE A 242 -26.15 15.70 -24.88
CA PHE A 242 -25.50 16.76 -24.06
C PHE A 242 -24.82 16.17 -22.88
N GLU A 243 -23.88 16.92 -22.32
CA GLU A 243 -23.23 16.63 -21.03
C GLU A 243 -23.27 17.88 -20.18
N LEU A 244 -23.95 17.77 -19.04
CA LEU A 244 -23.91 18.80 -18.00
C LEU A 244 -22.74 18.51 -17.07
N ARG A 245 -21.81 19.45 -16.96
CA ARG A 245 -20.69 19.42 -15.99
C ARG A 245 -21.00 20.37 -14.86
N ALA A 246 -21.15 19.84 -13.67
CA ALA A 246 -21.35 20.58 -12.43
C ALA A 246 -20.27 20.23 -11.41
N TRP A 247 -20.06 21.08 -10.44
CA TRP A 247 -19.06 20.88 -9.38
C TRP A 247 -19.71 20.91 -8.02
N THR A 248 -19.22 20.06 -7.09
CA THR A 248 -19.64 20.04 -5.69
C THR A 248 -18.44 19.96 -4.76
N ASP A 249 -18.55 20.50 -3.56
CA ASP A 249 -17.59 20.32 -2.47
C ASP A 249 -17.95 19.16 -1.53
N GLN A 250 -19.11 18.54 -1.76
CA GLN A 250 -19.59 17.40 -0.97
C GLN A 250 -19.21 16.08 -1.64
N PHE A 251 -17.92 15.76 -1.58
CA PHE A 251 -17.35 14.63 -2.28
C PHE A 251 -18.10 13.32 -2.00
N GLU A 252 -18.43 13.02 -0.74
CA GLU A 252 -19.09 11.76 -0.35
C GLU A 252 -20.53 11.66 -0.87
N GLN A 253 -21.18 12.79 -1.10
CA GLN A 253 -22.58 12.85 -1.55
C GLN A 253 -22.73 13.05 -3.05
N TRP A 254 -21.63 13.04 -3.83
CA TRP A 254 -21.64 13.35 -5.25
C TRP A 254 -22.64 12.52 -6.05
N PHE A 255 -22.81 11.24 -5.68
CA PHE A 255 -23.72 10.34 -6.38
C PHE A 255 -25.18 10.71 -6.10
N GLN A 256 -25.50 11.08 -4.87
CA GLN A 256 -26.82 11.60 -4.52
C GLN A 256 -27.11 12.91 -5.24
N ILE A 257 -26.16 13.85 -5.25
CA ILE A 257 -26.29 15.14 -5.93
C ILE A 257 -26.48 14.93 -7.43
N ARG A 258 -25.74 13.98 -8.03
CA ARG A 258 -25.93 13.60 -9.44
C ARG A 258 -27.33 13.10 -9.73
N SER A 259 -27.89 12.28 -8.84
CA SER A 259 -29.27 11.78 -8.95
C SER A 259 -30.30 12.90 -8.80
N GLU A 260 -30.11 13.80 -7.84
CA GLU A 260 -30.97 14.97 -7.65
C GLU A 260 -30.94 15.90 -8.88
N LEU A 261 -29.75 16.15 -9.46
CA LEU A 261 -29.60 16.89 -10.70
C LEU A 261 -30.30 16.20 -11.88
N ALA A 262 -30.17 14.89 -12.02
CA ALA A 262 -30.84 14.13 -13.08
C ALA A 262 -32.36 14.26 -13.00
N THR A 263 -32.92 14.17 -11.80
CA THR A 263 -34.36 14.37 -11.55
C THR A 263 -34.78 15.81 -11.88
N ALA A 264 -34.01 16.80 -11.42
CA ALA A 264 -34.33 18.21 -11.71
C ALA A 264 -34.22 18.55 -13.21
N VAL A 265 -33.28 17.93 -13.94
CA VAL A 265 -33.18 18.05 -15.42
C VAL A 265 -34.41 17.43 -16.10
N TYR A 266 -34.90 16.28 -15.62
CA TYR A 266 -36.10 15.66 -16.13
C TYR A 266 -37.33 16.56 -15.95
N ASP A 267 -37.53 17.10 -14.75
CA ASP A 267 -38.66 17.98 -14.43
C ASP A 267 -38.60 19.30 -15.24
N ALA A 268 -37.43 19.92 -15.33
CA ALA A 268 -37.23 21.14 -16.08
C ALA A 268 -37.43 20.93 -17.61
N GLY A 269 -36.97 19.78 -18.12
CA GLY A 269 -37.17 19.38 -19.50
C GLY A 269 -38.66 19.29 -19.87
N HIS A 270 -39.44 18.59 -19.02
CA HIS A 270 -40.87 18.49 -19.19
C HIS A 270 -41.58 19.85 -19.13
N ALA A 271 -41.21 20.70 -18.15
CA ALA A 271 -41.76 22.04 -18.03
C ALA A 271 -41.43 22.96 -19.22
N ALA A 272 -40.27 22.75 -19.83
CA ALA A 272 -39.84 23.48 -21.05
C ALA A 272 -40.34 22.87 -22.36
N GLY A 273 -41.15 21.79 -22.31
CA GLY A 273 -41.64 21.08 -23.48
C GLY A 273 -40.57 20.32 -24.26
N ILE A 274 -39.47 20.00 -23.63
CA ILE A 274 -38.38 19.20 -24.18
C ILE A 274 -38.71 17.72 -23.96
N SER A 275 -38.76 16.96 -25.09
CA SER A 275 -39.08 15.53 -25.05
C SER A 275 -37.80 14.68 -24.88
N PHE A 276 -37.86 13.68 -24.02
CA PHE A 276 -36.86 12.62 -23.89
C PHE A 276 -37.33 11.45 -24.78
N PRO A 277 -36.61 11.15 -25.89
CA PRO A 277 -37.11 10.24 -26.88
C PRO A 277 -37.03 8.78 -26.48
N PHE A 278 -38.02 8.01 -26.90
CA PHE A 278 -37.88 6.56 -26.99
C PHE A 278 -37.03 6.18 -28.22
N PRO A 279 -36.50 4.95 -28.29
CA PRO A 279 -35.84 4.46 -29.49
C PRO A 279 -36.71 4.66 -30.72
N GLN A 280 -36.20 5.36 -31.73
CA GLN A 280 -36.90 5.65 -32.99
C GLN A 280 -36.50 4.63 -34.04
N ARG A 281 -37.46 4.16 -34.84
CA ARG A 281 -37.21 3.29 -35.98
C ARG A 281 -38.04 3.79 -37.17
N GLU A 282 -37.42 3.97 -38.32
CA GLU A 282 -38.12 4.18 -39.56
C GLU A 282 -38.50 2.81 -40.13
N VAL A 283 -39.81 2.58 -40.32
CA VAL A 283 -40.33 1.35 -40.88
C VAL A 283 -40.96 1.68 -42.27
N ARG A 284 -40.40 1.15 -43.34
CA ARG A 284 -40.98 1.19 -44.67
C ARG A 284 -41.81 -0.07 -44.89
N LEU A 285 -43.10 0.09 -44.98
CA LEU A 285 -43.99 -0.98 -45.42
C LEU A 285 -43.90 -1.05 -46.97
N LEU A 286 -43.27 -2.08 -47.48
CA LEU A 286 -43.27 -2.41 -48.88
C LEU A 286 -44.62 -3.11 -49.15
N GLN A 287 -45.57 -2.41 -49.82
CA GLN A 287 -46.74 -3.06 -50.35
C GLN A 287 -46.34 -3.77 -51.65
N ASP A 288 -46.58 -5.06 -51.76
CA ASP A 288 -46.46 -5.77 -53.01
C ASP A 288 -47.34 -5.10 -54.05
N PRO A 289 -46.88 -4.85 -55.31
CA PRO A 289 -47.70 -4.29 -56.34
C PRO A 289 -48.92 -5.21 -56.58
N PRO A 290 -50.15 -4.65 -56.65
CA PRO A 290 -51.32 -5.44 -56.89
C PRO A 290 -51.17 -6.22 -58.17
N GLY A 291 -51.10 -7.53 -58.16
CA GLY A 291 -51.19 -8.33 -59.37
C GLY A 291 -50.08 -9.39 -59.60
N ARG A 292 -49.34 -9.79 -58.64
CA ARG A 292 -48.53 -11.01 -58.82
C ARG A 292 -49.37 -12.22 -58.45
N PRO A 293 -49.80 -13.08 -59.41
CA PRO A 293 -50.52 -14.31 -59.07
C PRO A 293 -49.56 -15.18 -58.22
N VAL A 294 -50.08 -15.67 -57.13
CA VAL A 294 -49.39 -16.72 -56.34
C VAL A 294 -49.21 -17.90 -57.29
N ALA A 295 -47.97 -18.21 -57.65
CA ALA A 295 -47.66 -19.40 -58.40
C ALA A 295 -48.18 -20.59 -57.59
N ALA A 296 -49.17 -21.33 -58.21
CA ALA A 296 -49.70 -22.53 -57.62
C ALA A 296 -48.58 -23.53 -57.40
N ALA A 297 -48.51 -24.10 -56.22
CA ALA A 297 -47.59 -25.17 -55.88
C ALA A 297 -47.74 -26.31 -56.90
N PRO A 298 -46.65 -26.90 -57.45
CA PRO A 298 -46.76 -28.05 -58.32
C PRO A 298 -47.43 -29.20 -57.60
N GLY A 299 -48.60 -29.62 -58.15
CA GLY A 299 -49.38 -30.72 -57.59
C GLY A 299 -48.55 -32.01 -57.52
N GLU A 300 -48.65 -32.65 -56.39
CA GLU A 300 -48.27 -34.06 -56.22
C GLU A 300 -49.08 -34.89 -57.21
N GLY A 301 -48.42 -35.52 -58.17
CA GLY A 301 -49.01 -36.49 -59.10
C GLY A 301 -49.27 -37.83 -58.38
N PRO A 302 -50.33 -38.54 -58.75
CA PRO A 302 -50.73 -39.77 -58.08
C PRO A 302 -49.93 -40.98 -58.60
N SER A 303 -49.42 -41.77 -57.67
CA SER A 303 -49.44 -43.25 -57.66
C SER A 303 -48.57 -43.82 -56.55
#